data_61152420f5fef15a43dc33bd828e1d0b
#
_entry.id   61152420f5fef15a43dc33bd828e1d0b
#
_cell.length_a   1.000
_cell.length_b   1.000
_cell.length_c   1.000
_cell.angle_alpha   90.00
_cell.angle_beta   90.00
_cell.angle_gamma   90.00
#
_symmetry.space_group_name_H-M   'P 1'
#
loop_
_entity.id
_entity.type
_entity.pdbx_description
1 polymer ?
#
loop_
_entity_poly.entity_id
_entity_poly.type
_entity_poly.pdbx_seq_one_letter_code
_entity_poly.pdbx_strand_id
1 'polypeptide(L)'
;RFIKSDTEIKFMKAAAEISQLGMKKAFEAITPGIRQCEAVSEIYTTLIKGTSEFGGDYSSIVPMIPTGKGTSASHLTWSEDKFVDGEATIIELSGVNKKYHCPMARTVLLGKLDQKKVDTMKKTIEALESGIDLVKPGNTANDVAQAFWKILDKYGIEKTSRTGYSVGIG
;
A
#
# COMPACT_ATOMS: atom_id res chain seq x y z
N ARG A 1 11.36 10.64 -14.64
CA ARG A 1 11.04 10.29 -16.03
C ARG A 1 9.67 9.62 -16.10
N PHE A 2 8.71 10.20 -16.82
CA PHE A 2 7.34 9.68 -16.92
C PHE A 2 7.28 8.42 -17.77
N ILE A 3 7.89 8.44 -18.95
CA ILE A 3 7.91 7.29 -19.86
C ILE A 3 9.15 6.45 -19.53
N LYS A 4 8.91 5.18 -19.17
CA LYS A 4 9.95 4.21 -18.83
C LYS A 4 10.35 3.41 -20.06
N SER A 5 11.63 3.07 -20.16
CA SER A 5 12.13 2.10 -21.13
C SER A 5 11.73 0.67 -20.72
N ASP A 6 11.85 -0.28 -21.64
CA ASP A 6 11.56 -1.69 -21.37
C ASP A 6 12.42 -2.27 -20.22
N THR A 7 13.67 -1.80 -20.11
CA THR A 7 14.57 -2.21 -19.01
C THR A 7 14.09 -1.66 -17.67
N GLU A 8 13.68 -0.40 -17.61
CA GLU A 8 13.10 0.20 -16.40
C GLU A 8 11.82 -0.52 -15.98
N ILE A 9 10.96 -0.88 -16.94
CA ILE A 9 9.74 -1.65 -16.69
C ILE A 9 10.06 -3.03 -16.12
N LYS A 10 11.11 -3.71 -16.59
CA LYS A 10 11.57 -5.00 -16.01
C LYS A 10 11.95 -4.84 -14.54
N PHE A 11 12.70 -3.79 -14.18
CA PHE A 11 13.05 -3.54 -12.78
C PHE A 11 11.82 -3.20 -11.92
N MET A 12 10.87 -2.43 -12.45
CA MET A 12 9.63 -2.12 -11.76
C MET A 12 8.75 -3.37 -11.55
N LYS A 13 8.70 -4.28 -12.52
CA LYS A 13 8.00 -5.58 -12.36
C LYS A 13 8.65 -6.43 -11.27
N ALA A 14 9.98 -6.54 -11.26
CA ALA A 14 10.71 -7.23 -10.19
C ALA A 14 10.44 -6.58 -8.82
N ALA A 15 10.45 -5.25 -8.73
CA ALA A 15 10.09 -4.54 -7.52
C ALA A 15 8.63 -4.82 -7.08
N ALA A 16 7.71 -4.94 -8.03
CA ALA A 16 6.31 -5.29 -7.75
C ALA A 16 6.16 -6.70 -7.16
N GLU A 17 6.91 -7.67 -7.66
CA GLU A 17 6.91 -9.04 -7.10
C GLU A 17 7.45 -9.03 -5.65
N ILE A 18 8.52 -8.29 -5.38
CA ILE A 18 9.04 -8.11 -4.01
C ILE A 18 7.98 -7.45 -3.12
N SER A 19 7.28 -6.40 -3.61
CA SER A 19 6.20 -5.75 -2.86
C SER A 19 5.07 -6.72 -2.52
N GLN A 20 4.68 -7.58 -3.46
CA GLN A 20 3.65 -8.60 -3.23
C GLN A 20 4.06 -9.60 -2.15
N LEU A 21 5.32 -10.06 -2.15
CA LEU A 21 5.83 -10.93 -1.10
C LEU A 21 5.84 -10.24 0.27
N GLY A 22 6.30 -8.99 0.32
CA GLY A 22 6.28 -8.17 1.54
C GLY A 22 4.86 -7.94 2.06
N MET A 23 3.91 -7.65 1.17
CA MET A 23 2.50 -7.46 1.53
C MET A 23 1.86 -8.76 2.04
N LYS A 24 2.13 -9.90 1.38
CA LYS A 24 1.68 -11.21 1.87
C LYS A 24 2.24 -11.48 3.26
N LYS A 25 3.52 -11.23 3.48
CA LYS A 25 4.15 -11.38 4.80
C LYS A 25 3.51 -10.45 5.84
N ALA A 26 3.17 -9.22 5.46
CA ALA A 26 2.49 -8.29 6.35
C ALA A 26 1.12 -8.83 6.81
N PHE A 27 0.31 -9.39 5.90
CA PHE A 27 -0.95 -10.04 6.27
C PHE A 27 -0.79 -11.23 7.20
N GLU A 28 0.31 -11.98 7.09
CA GLU A 28 0.61 -13.12 7.97
C GLU A 28 1.10 -12.66 9.36
N ALA A 29 1.92 -11.62 9.41
CA ALA A 29 2.59 -11.16 10.63
C ALA A 29 1.73 -10.23 11.49
N ILE A 30 0.80 -9.48 10.89
CA ILE A 30 -0.08 -8.54 11.60
C ILE A 30 -1.24 -9.33 12.22
N THR A 31 -1.04 -9.76 13.45
CA THR A 31 -2.02 -10.54 14.23
C THR A 31 -2.15 -9.99 15.65
N PRO A 32 -3.34 -10.07 16.29
CA PRO A 32 -3.52 -9.58 17.64
C PRO A 32 -2.52 -10.19 18.63
N GLY A 33 -1.96 -9.35 19.49
CA GLY A 33 -1.01 -9.76 20.52
C GLY A 33 0.47 -9.71 20.10
N ILE A 34 0.78 -9.66 18.80
CA ILE A 34 2.14 -9.46 18.28
C ILE A 34 2.48 -7.98 18.34
N ARG A 35 3.74 -7.63 18.63
CA ARG A 35 4.21 -6.24 18.61
C ARG A 35 4.44 -5.77 17.17
N GLN A 36 4.17 -4.49 16.91
CA GLN A 36 4.34 -3.92 15.56
C GLN A 36 5.78 -4.07 15.05
N CYS A 37 6.78 -3.86 15.90
CA CYS A 37 8.20 -4.03 15.54
C CYS A 37 8.55 -5.46 15.12
N GLU A 38 7.91 -6.48 15.70
CA GLU A 38 8.12 -7.87 15.31
C GLU A 38 7.57 -8.13 13.91
N ALA A 39 6.34 -7.69 13.63
CA ALA A 39 5.75 -7.81 12.29
C ALA A 39 6.60 -7.08 11.23
N VAL A 40 7.09 -5.88 11.53
CA VAL A 40 7.94 -5.11 10.60
C VAL A 40 9.27 -5.81 10.35
N SER A 41 9.87 -6.47 11.32
CA SER A 41 11.11 -7.24 11.13
C SER A 41 10.93 -8.37 10.11
N GLU A 42 9.79 -9.06 10.16
CA GLU A 42 9.43 -10.11 9.19
C GLU A 42 9.19 -9.53 7.77
N ILE A 43 8.53 -8.38 7.71
CA ILE A 43 8.30 -7.66 6.44
C ILE A 43 9.64 -7.26 5.83
N TYR A 44 10.54 -6.64 6.61
CA TYR A 44 11.87 -6.23 6.14
C TYR A 44 12.69 -7.43 5.67
N THR A 45 12.70 -8.51 6.43
CA THR A 45 13.38 -9.74 6.03
C THR A 45 12.92 -10.21 4.68
N THR A 46 11.61 -10.19 4.43
CA THR A 46 11.01 -10.61 3.16
C THR A 46 11.37 -9.65 2.02
N LEU A 47 11.28 -8.34 2.26
CA LEU A 47 11.62 -7.34 1.25
C LEU A 47 13.09 -7.39 0.84
N ILE A 48 14.00 -7.64 1.80
CA ILE A 48 15.45 -7.74 1.53
C ILE A 48 15.77 -9.06 0.82
N LYS A 49 15.20 -10.18 1.25
CA LYS A 49 15.38 -11.47 0.58
C LYS A 49 14.92 -11.45 -0.88
N GLY A 50 13.82 -10.76 -1.15
CA GLY A 50 13.23 -10.74 -2.48
C GLY A 50 12.68 -12.09 -2.91
N THR A 51 12.89 -12.43 -4.18
CA THR A 51 12.49 -13.70 -4.81
C THR A 51 13.65 -14.69 -4.87
N SER A 52 13.44 -15.87 -5.47
CA SER A 52 14.53 -16.83 -5.78
C SER A 52 15.46 -16.33 -6.88
N GLU A 53 15.01 -15.39 -7.72
CA GLU A 53 15.77 -14.92 -8.89
C GLU A 53 16.52 -13.61 -8.61
N PHE A 54 15.98 -12.76 -7.74
CA PHE A 54 16.56 -11.46 -7.42
C PHE A 54 16.27 -11.03 -5.98
N GLY A 55 17.26 -10.47 -5.33
CA GLY A 55 17.14 -9.86 -4.01
C GLY A 55 16.51 -8.45 -4.09
N GLY A 56 16.00 -7.99 -2.95
CA GLY A 56 15.53 -6.63 -2.80
C GLY A 56 16.65 -5.65 -2.43
N ASP A 57 16.57 -4.44 -2.97
CA ASP A 57 17.36 -3.31 -2.52
C ASP A 57 16.69 -2.65 -1.29
N TYR A 58 17.43 -1.75 -0.61
CA TYR A 58 16.81 -0.91 0.42
C TYR A 58 15.81 0.07 -0.20
N SER A 59 14.70 0.28 0.50
CA SER A 59 13.64 1.20 0.09
C SER A 59 13.91 2.63 0.61
N SER A 60 13.51 3.64 -0.15
CA SER A 60 13.47 5.04 0.30
C SER A 60 12.33 5.30 1.31
N ILE A 61 11.36 4.39 1.40
CA ILE A 61 10.32 4.40 2.43
C ILE A 61 10.46 3.16 3.31
N VAL A 62 10.36 3.34 4.61
CA VAL A 62 10.26 2.23 5.56
C VAL A 62 8.85 1.65 5.54
N PRO A 63 8.62 0.39 5.94
CA PRO A 63 7.26 -0.10 6.16
C PRO A 63 6.53 0.77 7.17
N MET A 64 5.42 1.36 6.75
CA MET A 64 4.56 2.19 7.60
C MET A 64 3.33 1.36 7.96
N ILE A 65 3.03 1.27 9.26
CA ILE A 65 1.94 0.45 9.78
C ILE A 65 1.12 1.17 10.85
N PRO A 66 0.62 2.39 10.58
CA PRO A 66 -0.26 3.06 11.54
C PRO A 66 -1.44 2.16 11.88
N THR A 67 -1.66 1.97 13.19
CA THR A 67 -2.64 1.02 13.75
C THR A 67 -3.60 1.73 14.69
N GLY A 68 -4.85 1.30 14.70
CA GLY A 68 -5.88 1.83 15.59
C GLY A 68 -6.07 3.34 15.43
N LYS A 69 -5.90 4.09 16.51
CA LYS A 69 -5.98 5.57 16.49
C LYS A 69 -4.91 6.21 15.61
N GLY A 70 -3.77 5.53 15.45
CA GLY A 70 -2.68 5.98 14.59
C GLY A 70 -3.05 6.08 13.12
N THR A 71 -4.11 5.39 12.66
CA THR A 71 -4.59 5.46 11.28
C THR A 71 -5.12 6.84 10.87
N SER A 72 -5.36 7.72 11.83
CA SER A 72 -5.75 9.12 11.56
C SER A 72 -4.58 10.02 11.16
N ALA A 73 -3.35 9.56 11.36
CA ALA A 73 -2.14 10.27 10.95
C ALA A 73 -1.46 9.52 9.79
N SER A 74 -0.98 10.27 8.81
CA SER A 74 -0.26 9.69 7.67
C SER A 74 1.20 9.38 8.06
N HIS A 75 1.75 8.33 7.41
CA HIS A 75 3.16 7.98 7.45
C HIS A 75 3.75 7.65 8.84
N LEU A 76 2.91 7.16 9.76
CA LEU A 76 3.42 6.60 11.01
C LEU A 76 4.10 5.26 10.73
N THR A 77 5.24 5.07 11.36
CA THR A 77 6.00 3.82 11.31
C THR A 77 5.41 2.81 12.32
N TRP A 78 6.22 2.04 12.96
CA TRP A 78 5.82 1.06 13.97
C TRP A 78 6.21 1.53 15.37
N SER A 79 5.59 0.91 16.37
CA SER A 79 5.96 1.05 17.78
C SER A 79 6.22 -0.32 18.42
N GLU A 80 6.40 -0.33 19.74
CA GLU A 80 6.44 -1.55 20.55
C GLU A 80 5.03 -2.05 20.94
N ASP A 81 3.98 -1.28 20.59
CA ASP A 81 2.61 -1.65 20.90
C ASP A 81 2.20 -2.91 20.17
N LYS A 82 1.29 -3.65 20.77
CA LYS A 82 0.71 -4.86 20.21
C LYS A 82 -0.49 -4.52 19.32
N PHE A 83 -0.70 -5.32 18.29
CA PHE A 83 -1.94 -5.29 17.53
C PHE A 83 -3.12 -5.74 18.40
N VAL A 84 -4.27 -5.12 18.23
CA VAL A 84 -5.48 -5.34 19.03
C VAL A 84 -6.67 -5.70 18.14
N ASP A 85 -7.49 -6.64 18.60
CA ASP A 85 -8.77 -6.97 17.93
C ASP A 85 -9.70 -5.76 17.82
N GLY A 86 -10.42 -5.66 16.72
CA GLY A 86 -11.32 -4.55 16.42
C GLY A 86 -10.63 -3.30 15.85
N GLU A 87 -9.31 -3.33 15.66
CA GLU A 87 -8.56 -2.24 15.07
C GLU A 87 -8.20 -2.47 13.59
N ALA A 88 -7.97 -1.38 12.88
CA ALA A 88 -7.45 -1.39 11.53
C ALA A 88 -5.95 -1.05 11.55
N THR A 89 -5.19 -1.67 10.65
CA THR A 89 -3.81 -1.30 10.36
C THR A 89 -3.69 -0.96 8.89
N ILE A 90 -3.21 0.22 8.57
CA ILE A 90 -2.83 0.59 7.21
C ILE A 90 -1.39 0.12 7.00
N ILE A 91 -1.14 -0.60 5.92
CA ILE A 91 0.18 -1.08 5.55
C ILE A 91 0.61 -0.29 4.32
N GLU A 92 1.75 0.36 4.38
CA GLU A 92 2.41 0.94 3.22
C GLU A 92 3.86 0.47 3.20
N LEU A 93 4.28 -0.13 2.09
CA LEU A 93 5.62 -0.67 1.89
C LEU A 93 6.01 -0.59 0.42
N SER A 94 7.30 -0.74 0.13
CA SER A 94 7.79 -0.83 -1.24
C SER A 94 8.87 -1.90 -1.37
N GLY A 95 8.67 -2.83 -2.29
CA GLY A 95 9.74 -3.61 -2.85
C GLY A 95 10.58 -2.73 -3.78
N VAL A 96 11.86 -3.05 -3.87
CA VAL A 96 12.83 -2.28 -4.67
C VAL A 96 13.75 -3.24 -5.41
N ASN A 97 13.95 -3.00 -6.71
CA ASN A 97 14.94 -3.71 -7.50
C ASN A 97 15.70 -2.71 -8.38
N LYS A 98 17.04 -2.73 -8.32
CA LYS A 98 17.91 -1.77 -9.05
C LYS A 98 17.49 -0.31 -8.83
N LYS A 99 17.09 0.03 -7.59
CA LYS A 99 16.57 1.33 -7.14
C LYS A 99 15.20 1.73 -7.72
N TYR A 100 14.56 0.89 -8.50
CA TYR A 100 13.19 1.11 -8.94
C TYR A 100 12.22 0.59 -7.88
N HIS A 101 11.27 1.45 -7.51
CA HIS A 101 10.29 1.21 -6.44
C HIS A 101 8.95 0.79 -7.01
N CYS A 102 8.24 -0.07 -6.28
CA CYS A 102 6.83 -0.35 -6.50
C CYS A 102 6.05 -0.24 -5.17
N PRO A 103 5.71 0.98 -4.74
CA PRO A 103 4.96 1.18 -3.50
C PRO A 103 3.59 0.50 -3.56
N MET A 104 3.17 -0.06 -2.44
CA MET A 104 1.88 -0.71 -2.28
C MET A 104 1.29 -0.37 -0.92
N ALA A 105 0.00 -0.02 -0.89
CA ALA A 105 -0.75 0.20 0.34
C ALA A 105 -1.94 -0.74 0.43
N ARG A 106 -2.20 -1.27 1.63
CA ARG A 106 -3.36 -2.11 1.95
C ARG A 106 -3.80 -1.83 3.38
N THR A 107 -5.04 -2.19 3.70
CA THR A 107 -5.55 -2.12 5.07
C THR A 107 -5.92 -3.50 5.55
N VAL A 108 -5.41 -3.88 6.71
CA VAL A 108 -5.81 -5.08 7.45
C VAL A 108 -6.82 -4.68 8.52
N LEU A 109 -7.86 -5.47 8.64
CA LEU A 109 -8.86 -5.34 9.67
C LEU A 109 -8.74 -6.54 10.61
N LEU A 110 -8.49 -6.30 11.90
CA LEU A 110 -8.29 -7.35 12.89
C LEU A 110 -9.59 -7.64 13.63
N GLY A 111 -9.98 -8.91 13.67
CA GLY A 111 -11.17 -9.35 14.38
C GLY A 111 -12.48 -8.83 13.81
N LYS A 112 -13.48 -8.64 14.68
CA LYS A 112 -14.80 -8.15 14.31
C LYS A 112 -14.84 -6.63 14.30
N LEU A 113 -15.08 -6.07 13.13
CA LEU A 113 -15.16 -4.62 12.96
C LEU A 113 -16.59 -4.10 12.96
N ASP A 114 -16.69 -2.79 13.24
CA ASP A 114 -17.89 -2.01 12.98
C ASP A 114 -18.27 -2.07 11.49
N GLN A 115 -19.54 -2.40 11.22
CA GLN A 115 -20.08 -2.51 9.87
C GLN A 115 -19.87 -1.23 9.04
N LYS A 116 -19.96 -0.05 9.68
CA LYS A 116 -19.70 1.23 9.02
C LYS A 116 -18.30 1.31 8.42
N LYS A 117 -17.27 0.81 9.14
CA LYS A 117 -15.89 0.76 8.63
C LYS A 117 -15.78 -0.15 7.42
N VAL A 118 -16.38 -1.34 7.50
CA VAL A 118 -16.40 -2.31 6.39
C VAL A 118 -17.08 -1.71 5.16
N ASP A 119 -18.21 -1.05 5.32
CA ASP A 119 -18.96 -0.44 4.21
C ASP A 119 -18.19 0.73 3.60
N THR A 120 -17.49 1.53 4.41
CA THR A 120 -16.62 2.61 3.92
C THR A 120 -15.46 2.06 3.10
N MET A 121 -14.84 0.96 3.53
CA MET A 121 -13.78 0.30 2.76
C MET A 121 -14.26 -0.21 1.41
N LYS A 122 -15.45 -0.86 1.35
CA LYS A 122 -16.03 -1.33 0.08
C LYS A 122 -16.24 -0.18 -0.91
N LYS A 123 -16.78 0.95 -0.43
CA LYS A 123 -16.97 2.17 -1.23
C LYS A 123 -15.64 2.74 -1.74
N THR A 124 -14.61 2.71 -0.90
CA THR A 124 -13.26 3.17 -1.28
C THR A 124 -12.63 2.24 -2.31
N ILE A 125 -12.87 0.93 -2.24
CA ILE A 125 -12.44 -0.04 -3.24
C ILE A 125 -13.15 0.23 -4.57
N GLU A 126 -14.49 0.43 -4.58
CA GLU A 126 -15.23 0.81 -5.79
C GLU A 126 -14.64 2.07 -6.45
N ALA A 127 -14.31 3.07 -5.64
CA ALA A 127 -13.68 4.28 -6.15
C ALA A 127 -12.29 4.01 -6.75
N LEU A 128 -11.46 3.21 -6.09
CA LEU A 128 -10.13 2.82 -6.58
C LEU A 128 -10.23 2.08 -7.91
N GLU A 129 -11.11 1.11 -8.02
CA GLU A 129 -11.33 0.31 -9.24
C GLU A 129 -11.77 1.20 -10.39
N SER A 130 -12.70 2.15 -10.16
CA SER A 130 -13.14 3.11 -11.19
C SER A 130 -11.99 3.97 -11.71
N GLY A 131 -11.05 4.36 -10.86
CA GLY A 131 -9.84 5.08 -11.26
C GLY A 131 -8.89 4.19 -12.07
N ILE A 132 -8.64 2.96 -11.60
CA ILE A 132 -7.75 1.99 -12.27
C ILE A 132 -8.25 1.69 -13.69
N ASP A 133 -9.55 1.57 -13.88
CA ASP A 133 -10.17 1.30 -15.20
C ASP A 133 -9.87 2.39 -16.23
N LEU A 134 -9.54 3.60 -15.79
CA LEU A 134 -9.12 4.69 -16.67
C LEU A 134 -7.60 4.83 -16.86
N VAL A 135 -6.79 3.98 -16.25
CA VAL A 135 -5.33 3.96 -16.47
C VAL A 135 -5.04 3.30 -17.82
N LYS A 136 -5.28 4.04 -18.90
CA LYS A 136 -5.15 3.58 -20.30
C LYS A 136 -4.49 4.66 -21.15
N PRO A 137 -3.80 4.28 -22.23
CA PRO A 137 -3.29 5.24 -23.21
C PRO A 137 -4.41 6.17 -23.72
N GLY A 138 -4.12 7.45 -23.79
CA GLY A 138 -5.06 8.50 -24.19
C GLY A 138 -5.76 9.22 -23.05
N ASN A 139 -5.85 8.62 -21.87
CA ASN A 139 -6.39 9.25 -20.67
C ASN A 139 -5.30 10.04 -19.93
N THR A 140 -5.72 11.09 -19.24
CA THR A 140 -4.87 11.91 -18.38
C THR A 140 -4.93 11.47 -16.93
N ALA A 141 -3.95 11.87 -16.11
CA ALA A 141 -4.00 11.67 -14.66
C ALA A 141 -5.24 12.32 -14.02
N ASN A 142 -5.72 13.42 -14.61
CA ASN A 142 -6.95 14.08 -14.17
C ASN A 142 -8.19 13.20 -14.41
N ASP A 143 -8.29 12.52 -15.55
CA ASP A 143 -9.42 11.63 -15.84
C ASP A 143 -9.49 10.50 -14.81
N VAL A 144 -8.35 9.91 -14.48
CA VAL A 144 -8.24 8.88 -13.43
C VAL A 144 -8.67 9.44 -12.06
N ALA A 145 -8.21 10.63 -11.70
CA ALA A 145 -8.56 11.26 -10.43
C ALA A 145 -10.06 11.60 -10.35
N GLN A 146 -10.63 12.14 -11.42
CA GLN A 146 -12.06 12.50 -11.48
C GLN A 146 -12.96 11.27 -11.36
N ALA A 147 -12.62 10.15 -12.00
CA ALA A 147 -13.37 8.91 -11.84
C ALA A 147 -13.40 8.41 -10.40
N PHE A 148 -12.25 8.45 -9.73
CA PHE A 148 -12.12 8.08 -8.32
C PHE A 148 -12.96 9.00 -7.42
N TRP A 149 -12.83 10.32 -7.55
CA TRP A 149 -13.56 11.28 -6.72
C TRP A 149 -15.07 11.22 -6.93
N LYS A 150 -15.54 11.06 -8.16
CA LYS A 150 -16.97 10.91 -8.49
C LYS A 150 -17.66 9.79 -7.67
N ILE A 151 -16.97 8.68 -7.44
CA ILE A 151 -17.51 7.58 -6.62
C ILE A 151 -17.50 7.98 -5.14
N LEU A 152 -16.43 8.59 -4.65
CA LEU A 152 -16.38 9.05 -3.25
C LEU A 152 -17.46 10.09 -2.96
N ASP A 153 -17.64 11.06 -3.85
CA ASP A 153 -18.68 12.11 -3.74
C ASP A 153 -20.09 11.51 -3.68
N LYS A 154 -20.39 10.48 -4.52
CA LYS A 154 -21.64 9.72 -4.49
C LYS A 154 -21.94 9.16 -3.08
N TYR A 155 -20.90 8.82 -2.33
CA TYR A 155 -21.02 8.27 -0.98
C TYR A 155 -20.81 9.29 0.14
N GLY A 156 -20.59 10.55 -0.18
CA GLY A 156 -20.29 11.61 0.79
C GLY A 156 -18.97 11.40 1.52
N ILE A 157 -18.00 10.77 0.88
CA ILE A 157 -16.66 10.54 1.43
C ILE A 157 -15.73 11.62 0.91
N GLU A 158 -15.30 12.51 1.79
CA GLU A 158 -14.35 13.56 1.45
C GLU A 158 -12.93 13.02 1.39
N LYS A 159 -12.19 13.39 0.34
CA LYS A 159 -10.76 13.12 0.18
C LYS A 159 -10.06 14.33 -0.43
N THR A 160 -9.24 14.98 0.36
CA THR A 160 -8.52 16.21 -0.03
C THR A 160 -7.12 15.94 -0.61
N SER A 161 -6.54 14.77 -0.35
CA SER A 161 -5.20 14.41 -0.83
C SER A 161 -5.25 13.91 -2.29
N ARG A 162 -4.10 13.99 -2.97
CA ARG A 162 -3.94 13.47 -4.34
C ARG A 162 -4.36 11.99 -4.44
N THR A 163 -4.86 11.59 -5.61
CA THR A 163 -5.31 10.21 -5.89
C THR A 163 -4.14 9.26 -6.16
N GLY A 164 -3.05 9.78 -6.71
CA GLY A 164 -1.87 8.99 -7.03
C GLY A 164 -0.71 9.85 -7.52
N TYR A 165 0.37 9.20 -7.88
CA TYR A 165 1.58 9.82 -8.42
C TYR A 165 2.39 8.81 -9.24
N SER A 166 3.29 9.30 -10.08
CA SER A 166 4.20 8.43 -10.82
C SER A 166 5.29 7.86 -9.89
N VAL A 167 5.67 6.63 -10.14
CA VAL A 167 6.76 5.94 -9.43
C VAL A 167 7.89 5.58 -10.38
N GLY A 168 9.04 5.20 -9.85
CA GLY A 168 10.23 4.83 -10.63
C GLY A 168 11.44 4.66 -9.73
N ILE A 169 12.56 5.27 -10.15
CA ILE A 169 13.78 5.30 -9.34
C ILE A 169 13.59 6.26 -8.17
N GLY A 170 14.02 5.87 -6.98
CA GLY A 170 13.94 6.64 -5.72
C GLY A 170 15.28 6.70 -5.01
#